data_24ea7ce9c42001c7a6bd0a232b5c31a6
#
_entry.id   24ea7ce9c42001c7a6bd0a232b5c31a6
#
_cell.length_a   1.000
_cell.length_b   1.000
_cell.length_c   1.000
_cell.angle_alpha   90.00
_cell.angle_beta   90.00
_cell.angle_gamma   90.00
#
_symmetry.space_group_name_H-M   'P 1'
#
loop_
_entity.id
_entity.type
_entity.pdbx_description
1 polymer ?
#
loop_
_entity_poly.entity_id
_entity_poly.type
_entity_poly.pdbx_seq_one_letter_code
_entity_poly.pdbx_strand_id
1 'polypeptide(L)'
;MNANINSSNTDDCNFDSKLRELKFIFHSRMNGEASMQMKRLNAVYKINYGVSLPHLKEIAHEVIFSPEECDKLWTTNIREAMLVACIQLPDAEATVEKMLRWSADVTTADMAELASFLLFYRTHELTAFCEALVKRNNPYDFTIAVHSAARALQHSLPATDAANVICDAIMQRTEFSLSEVRGIAMLINRLNIDSQTAPLAQKVVDYLTNINTDDAQKILFSVE
;
A
#
# COMPACT_ATOMS: atom_id res chain seq x y z
N MET A 1 35.78 25.27 -8.85
CA MET A 1 34.29 25.14 -8.83
C MET A 1 33.80 24.41 -10.10
N ASN A 2 34.12 23.12 -10.33
CA ASN A 2 33.64 22.37 -11.52
C ASN A 2 33.58 20.85 -11.31
N ALA A 3 33.24 20.36 -10.11
CA ALA A 3 33.19 18.91 -9.84
C ALA A 3 31.75 18.32 -9.64
N ASN A 4 30.70 19.15 -9.58
CA ASN A 4 29.35 18.67 -9.22
C ASN A 4 28.35 18.53 -10.39
N ILE A 5 28.76 18.83 -11.63
CA ILE A 5 27.84 18.76 -12.79
C ILE A 5 27.88 17.40 -13.50
N ASN A 6 28.96 16.62 -13.32
CA ASN A 6 29.13 15.35 -14.04
C ASN A 6 28.50 14.11 -13.32
N SER A 7 28.29 14.15 -12.01
CA SER A 7 27.72 12.98 -11.30
C SER A 7 26.22 12.81 -11.53
N SER A 8 25.45 13.88 -11.52
CA SER A 8 23.99 13.81 -11.75
C SER A 8 23.64 13.31 -13.17
N ASN A 9 24.43 13.66 -14.18
CA ASN A 9 24.18 13.23 -15.56
C ASN A 9 24.49 11.73 -15.80
N THR A 10 25.45 11.16 -15.07
CA THR A 10 25.76 9.71 -15.16
C THR A 10 24.75 8.86 -14.43
N ASP A 11 24.24 9.31 -13.27
CA ASP A 11 23.26 8.60 -12.47
C ASP A 11 21.88 8.58 -13.16
N ASP A 12 21.48 9.67 -13.79
CA ASP A 12 20.24 9.73 -14.56
C ASP A 12 20.31 8.86 -15.82
N CYS A 13 21.45 8.82 -16.53
CA CYS A 13 21.66 7.95 -17.69
C CYS A 13 21.58 6.47 -17.30
N ASN A 14 22.08 6.10 -16.11
CA ASN A 14 22.01 4.74 -15.59
C ASN A 14 20.58 4.35 -15.22
N PHE A 15 19.84 5.22 -14.54
CA PHE A 15 18.42 4.99 -14.20
C PHE A 15 17.56 4.81 -15.45
N ASP A 16 17.71 5.64 -16.47
CA ASP A 16 16.96 5.55 -17.71
C ASP A 16 17.25 4.24 -18.47
N SER A 17 18.48 3.74 -18.41
CA SER A 17 18.84 2.43 -18.99
C SER A 17 18.13 1.29 -18.24
N LYS A 18 18.22 1.26 -16.91
CA LYS A 18 17.53 0.29 -16.06
C LYS A 18 16.01 0.34 -16.25
N LEU A 19 15.44 1.53 -16.33
CA LEU A 19 14.00 1.70 -16.55
C LEU A 19 13.56 1.18 -17.92
N ARG A 20 14.39 1.34 -18.97
CA ARG A 20 14.09 0.75 -20.30
C ARG A 20 14.15 -0.78 -20.26
N GLU A 21 15.13 -1.35 -19.59
CA GLU A 21 15.24 -2.80 -19.39
C GLU A 21 14.04 -3.32 -18.62
N LEU A 22 13.67 -2.69 -17.50
CA LEU A 22 12.52 -3.04 -16.69
C LEU A 22 11.21 -3.02 -17.50
N LYS A 23 10.98 -1.99 -18.34
CA LYS A 23 9.83 -1.89 -19.22
C LYS A 23 9.80 -3.00 -20.27
N PHE A 24 10.95 -3.40 -20.79
CA PHE A 24 11.05 -4.52 -21.74
C PHE A 24 10.63 -5.83 -21.06
N ILE A 25 11.09 -6.08 -19.81
CA ILE A 25 10.71 -7.25 -19.03
C ILE A 25 9.20 -7.23 -18.73
N PHE A 26 8.64 -6.09 -18.31
CA PHE A 26 7.18 -5.96 -18.11
C PHE A 26 6.39 -6.27 -19.38
N HIS A 27 6.85 -5.77 -20.52
CA HIS A 27 6.19 -6.04 -21.79
C HIS A 27 6.21 -7.52 -22.17
N SER A 28 7.30 -8.25 -21.88
CA SER A 28 7.40 -9.68 -22.15
C SER A 28 6.49 -10.55 -21.27
N ARG A 29 6.07 -10.02 -20.10
CA ARG A 29 5.22 -10.71 -19.10
C ARG A 29 3.85 -10.04 -18.96
N MET A 30 3.45 -9.18 -19.90
CA MET A 30 2.21 -8.43 -19.83
C MET A 30 0.96 -9.31 -19.90
N ASN A 31 -0.07 -8.89 -19.19
CA ASN A 31 -1.42 -9.46 -19.28
C ASN A 31 -2.41 -8.35 -19.63
N GLY A 32 -2.73 -8.25 -20.94
CA GLY A 32 -3.62 -7.21 -21.44
C GLY A 32 -5.05 -7.31 -20.92
N GLU A 33 -5.55 -8.51 -20.61
CA GLU A 33 -6.87 -8.70 -20.04
C GLU A 33 -6.93 -8.16 -18.61
N ALA A 34 -5.95 -8.50 -17.77
CA ALA A 34 -5.82 -7.96 -16.42
C ALA A 34 -5.71 -6.43 -16.43
N SER A 35 -4.88 -5.87 -17.31
CA SER A 35 -4.74 -4.41 -17.46
C SER A 35 -6.07 -3.76 -17.85
N MET A 36 -6.82 -4.35 -18.81
CA MET A 36 -8.13 -3.84 -19.20
C MET A 36 -9.16 -3.94 -18.07
N GLN A 37 -9.16 -5.03 -17.31
CA GLN A 37 -10.06 -5.19 -16.18
C GLN A 37 -9.79 -4.15 -15.09
N MET A 38 -8.52 -3.89 -14.73
CA MET A 38 -8.14 -2.82 -13.81
C MET A 38 -8.63 -1.45 -14.29
N LYS A 39 -8.49 -1.16 -15.59
CA LYS A 39 -8.98 0.10 -16.17
C LYS A 39 -10.51 0.23 -16.06
N ARG A 40 -11.27 -0.86 -16.24
CA ARG A 40 -12.73 -0.87 -16.04
C ARG A 40 -13.13 -0.60 -14.60
N LEU A 41 -12.25 -0.92 -13.63
CA LEU A 41 -12.43 -0.63 -12.21
C LEU A 41 -11.85 0.73 -11.80
N ASN A 42 -11.67 1.65 -12.76
CA ASN A 42 -11.14 3.01 -12.57
C ASN A 42 -9.70 3.06 -12.02
N ALA A 43 -8.91 2.00 -12.18
CA ALA A 43 -7.48 2.03 -11.88
C ALA A 43 -6.74 2.76 -13.00
N VAL A 44 -6.57 4.08 -12.86
CA VAL A 44 -5.95 4.93 -13.88
C VAL A 44 -4.47 5.12 -13.58
N TYR A 45 -3.62 4.50 -14.41
CA TYR A 45 -2.17 4.65 -14.42
C TYR A 45 -1.73 5.24 -15.76
N LYS A 46 -0.57 5.89 -15.80
CA LYS A 46 0.06 6.31 -17.07
C LYS A 46 0.33 5.10 -17.96
N ILE A 47 0.84 4.01 -17.37
CA ILE A 47 1.04 2.72 -18.01
C ILE A 47 0.71 1.62 -17.00
N ASN A 48 0.04 0.57 -17.47
CA ASN A 48 -0.25 -0.65 -16.73
C ASN A 48 -0.09 -1.86 -17.67
N TYR A 49 0.85 -2.72 -17.39
CA TYR A 49 1.12 -3.94 -18.16
C TYR A 49 0.26 -5.12 -17.68
N GLY A 50 -0.36 -5.04 -16.52
CA GLY A 50 -1.14 -6.13 -15.93
C GLY A 50 -0.30 -7.30 -15.43
N VAL A 51 0.99 -7.07 -15.12
CA VAL A 51 1.88 -8.12 -14.61
C VAL A 51 1.42 -8.53 -13.21
N SER A 52 1.36 -9.84 -12.97
CA SER A 52 0.93 -10.40 -11.69
C SER A 52 1.96 -10.15 -10.58
N LEU A 53 1.51 -10.06 -9.32
CA LEU A 53 2.39 -9.84 -8.18
C LEU A 53 3.50 -10.90 -8.03
N PRO A 54 3.27 -12.22 -8.23
CA PRO A 54 4.34 -13.21 -8.22
C PRO A 54 5.45 -12.90 -9.23
N HIS A 55 5.08 -12.58 -10.48
CA HIS A 55 6.05 -12.20 -11.51
C HIS A 55 6.78 -10.89 -11.18
N LEU A 56 6.10 -9.90 -10.56
CA LEU A 56 6.76 -8.67 -10.14
C LEU A 56 7.83 -8.92 -9.08
N LYS A 57 7.59 -9.86 -8.16
CA LYS A 57 8.59 -10.27 -7.17
C LYS A 57 9.82 -10.92 -7.82
N GLU A 58 9.63 -11.73 -8.87
CA GLU A 58 10.73 -12.30 -9.65
C GLU A 58 11.52 -11.20 -10.37
N ILE A 59 10.81 -10.31 -11.10
CA ILE A 59 11.41 -9.19 -11.85
C ILE A 59 12.21 -8.25 -10.94
N ALA A 60 11.74 -8.03 -9.72
CA ALA A 60 12.44 -7.20 -8.73
C ALA A 60 13.83 -7.77 -8.32
N HIS A 61 14.15 -9.01 -8.68
CA HIS A 61 15.49 -9.58 -8.52
C HIS A 61 16.35 -9.49 -9.78
N GLU A 62 15.76 -9.16 -10.93
CA GLU A 62 16.49 -9.08 -12.21
C GLU A 62 17.15 -7.71 -12.42
N VAL A 63 16.46 -6.61 -12.04
CA VAL A 63 16.98 -5.24 -12.17
C VAL A 63 16.92 -4.56 -10.81
N ILE A 64 18.09 -4.21 -10.26
CA ILE A 64 18.21 -3.65 -8.90
C ILE A 64 18.31 -2.12 -8.95
N PHE A 65 17.54 -1.45 -8.12
CA PHE A 65 17.48 0.00 -7.96
C PHE A 65 17.99 0.43 -6.59
N SER A 66 18.66 1.59 -6.51
CA SER A 66 19.00 2.21 -5.24
C SER A 66 17.74 2.81 -4.57
N PRO A 67 17.81 3.18 -3.27
CA PRO A 67 16.68 3.86 -2.62
C PRO A 67 16.24 5.14 -3.33
N GLU A 68 17.18 5.92 -3.88
CA GLU A 68 16.90 7.14 -4.65
C GLU A 68 16.26 6.81 -6.01
N GLU A 69 16.71 5.71 -6.64
CA GLU A 69 16.10 5.22 -7.87
C GLU A 69 14.68 4.67 -7.61
N CYS A 70 14.40 4.08 -6.42
CA CYS A 70 13.06 3.69 -6.01
C CYS A 70 12.13 4.91 -5.91
N ASP A 71 12.60 6.04 -5.38
CA ASP A 71 11.84 7.30 -5.39
C ASP A 71 11.51 7.73 -6.84
N LYS A 72 12.46 7.62 -7.77
CA LYS A 72 12.21 7.91 -9.19
C LYS A 72 11.24 6.93 -9.83
N LEU A 73 11.33 5.62 -9.53
CA LEU A 73 10.37 4.61 -10.00
C LEU A 73 8.94 4.92 -9.54
N TRP A 74 8.78 5.30 -8.27
CA TRP A 74 7.48 5.66 -7.70
C TRP A 74 6.81 6.79 -8.49
N THR A 75 7.56 7.83 -8.84
CA THR A 75 7.04 9.00 -9.57
C THR A 75 6.73 8.75 -11.05
N THR A 76 7.08 7.57 -11.61
CA THR A 76 6.82 7.26 -13.04
C THR A 76 5.32 7.14 -13.36
N ASN A 77 4.49 6.86 -12.37
CA ASN A 77 3.09 6.47 -12.54
C ASN A 77 2.90 5.27 -13.50
N ILE A 78 3.89 4.38 -13.53
CA ILE A 78 3.82 3.06 -14.15
C ILE A 78 3.54 2.07 -13.04
N ARG A 79 2.36 1.40 -13.06
CA ARG A 79 1.91 0.52 -11.97
C ARG A 79 2.99 -0.46 -11.51
N GLU A 80 3.56 -1.19 -12.44
CA GLU A 80 4.56 -2.21 -12.15
C GLU A 80 5.87 -1.63 -11.62
N ALA A 81 6.30 -0.48 -12.10
CA ALA A 81 7.50 0.21 -11.61
C ALA A 81 7.30 0.70 -10.15
N MET A 82 6.12 1.26 -9.83
CA MET A 82 5.77 1.64 -8.46
C MET A 82 5.79 0.42 -7.52
N LEU A 83 5.26 -0.73 -7.96
CA LEU A 83 5.27 -1.96 -7.16
C LEU A 83 6.68 -2.55 -7.00
N VAL A 84 7.54 -2.47 -8.02
CA VAL A 84 8.96 -2.85 -7.90
C VAL A 84 9.66 -1.95 -6.88
N ALA A 85 9.39 -0.63 -6.90
CA ALA A 85 9.91 0.28 -5.87
C ALA A 85 9.48 -0.13 -4.46
N CYS A 86 8.20 -0.52 -4.26
CA CYS A 86 7.72 -1.03 -2.97
C CYS A 86 8.42 -2.33 -2.53
N ILE A 87 8.76 -3.21 -3.48
CA ILE A 87 9.43 -4.47 -3.17
C ILE A 87 10.89 -4.24 -2.78
N GLN A 88 11.57 -3.34 -3.48
CA GLN A 88 13.02 -3.14 -3.34
C GLN A 88 13.42 -2.12 -2.28
N LEU A 89 12.53 -1.19 -1.89
CA LEU A 89 12.89 -0.19 -0.90
C LEU A 89 13.27 -0.87 0.42
N PRO A 90 14.49 -0.63 0.95
CA PRO A 90 14.92 -1.20 2.22
C PRO A 90 14.04 -0.71 3.39
N ASP A 91 13.86 -1.54 4.42
CA ASP A 91 13.09 -1.17 5.61
C ASP A 91 13.63 0.10 6.28
N ALA A 92 14.95 0.27 6.33
CA ALA A 92 15.59 1.46 6.88
C ALA A 92 15.15 2.78 6.20
N GLU A 93 14.68 2.71 4.96
CA GLU A 93 14.20 3.84 4.18
C GLU A 93 12.70 4.08 4.29
N ALA A 94 11.94 3.17 4.93
CA ALA A 94 10.50 3.27 5.11
C ALA A 94 10.15 4.23 6.28
N THR A 95 10.63 5.48 6.19
CA THR A 95 10.35 6.51 7.19
C THR A 95 8.92 7.07 7.03
N VAL A 96 8.33 7.58 8.11
CA VAL A 96 7.00 8.18 8.08
C VAL A 96 6.91 9.28 7.03
N GLU A 97 7.92 10.16 6.94
CA GLU A 97 7.94 11.25 5.98
C GLU A 97 7.91 10.74 4.52
N LYS A 98 8.77 9.78 4.18
CA LYS A 98 8.80 9.19 2.84
C LYS A 98 7.49 8.47 2.53
N MET A 99 6.96 7.69 3.45
CA MET A 99 5.71 6.95 3.25
C MET A 99 4.50 7.87 3.11
N LEU A 100 4.44 8.97 3.87
CA LEU A 100 3.40 10.00 3.70
C LEU A 100 3.49 10.71 2.34
N ARG A 101 4.70 10.95 1.85
CA ARG A 101 4.90 11.51 0.49
C ARG A 101 4.43 10.52 -0.58
N TRP A 102 4.86 9.26 -0.51
CA TRP A 102 4.44 8.24 -1.47
C TRP A 102 2.94 7.96 -1.42
N SER A 103 2.35 7.90 -0.21
CA SER A 103 0.91 7.69 -0.08
C SER A 103 0.07 8.82 -0.68
N ALA A 104 0.61 10.06 -0.73
CA ALA A 104 -0.08 11.19 -1.37
C ALA A 104 -0.24 11.03 -2.89
N ASP A 105 0.64 10.25 -3.53
CA ASP A 105 0.61 9.97 -4.98
C ASP A 105 -0.30 8.78 -5.33
N VAL A 106 -0.87 8.10 -4.33
CA VAL A 106 -1.77 6.96 -4.56
C VAL A 106 -3.12 7.46 -5.08
N THR A 107 -3.45 7.05 -6.29
CA THR A 107 -4.68 7.47 -6.99
C THR A 107 -5.65 6.32 -7.29
N THR A 108 -5.35 5.11 -6.82
CA THR A 108 -6.17 3.92 -7.08
C THR A 108 -6.26 3.02 -5.86
N ALA A 109 -7.40 2.32 -5.69
CA ALA A 109 -7.55 1.33 -4.64
C ALA A 109 -6.57 0.14 -4.79
N ASP A 110 -6.29 -0.30 -6.03
CA ASP A 110 -5.30 -1.33 -6.33
C ASP A 110 -3.90 -0.97 -5.78
N MET A 111 -3.44 0.27 -6.02
CA MET A 111 -2.15 0.72 -5.49
C MET A 111 -2.18 0.88 -3.97
N ALA A 112 -3.27 1.39 -3.40
CA ALA A 112 -3.43 1.52 -1.96
C ALA A 112 -3.28 0.17 -1.26
N GLU A 113 -3.99 -0.86 -1.74
CA GLU A 113 -3.91 -2.22 -1.19
C GLU A 113 -2.52 -2.84 -1.39
N LEU A 114 -1.97 -2.81 -2.63
CA LEU A 114 -0.71 -3.47 -2.93
C LEU A 114 0.51 -2.79 -2.29
N ALA A 115 0.56 -1.45 -2.27
CA ALA A 115 1.64 -0.75 -1.60
C ALA A 115 1.59 -0.95 -0.08
N SER A 116 0.38 -1.01 0.52
CA SER A 116 0.21 -1.38 1.93
C SER A 116 0.69 -2.81 2.19
N PHE A 117 0.37 -3.75 1.30
CA PHE A 117 0.78 -5.15 1.40
C PHE A 117 2.30 -5.36 1.23
N LEU A 118 2.97 -4.53 0.42
CA LEU A 118 4.38 -4.70 0.09
C LEU A 118 5.32 -3.85 0.95
N LEU A 119 4.91 -2.61 1.29
CA LEU A 119 5.80 -1.61 1.86
C LEU A 119 5.23 -0.89 3.08
N PHE A 120 4.07 -0.24 3.00
CA PHE A 120 3.64 0.71 4.03
C PHE A 120 3.49 0.08 5.42
N TYR A 121 3.17 -1.21 5.53
CA TYR A 121 3.12 -1.93 6.80
C TYR A 121 4.48 -2.03 7.51
N ARG A 122 5.60 -1.81 6.79
CA ARG A 122 6.98 -1.85 7.30
C ARG A 122 7.47 -0.49 7.81
N THR A 123 6.62 0.55 7.75
CA THR A 123 6.96 1.88 8.26
C THR A 123 7.37 1.81 9.74
N HIS A 124 8.53 2.36 10.10
CA HIS A 124 9.13 2.21 11.42
C HIS A 124 8.23 2.72 12.54
N GLU A 125 7.57 3.85 12.34
CA GLU A 125 6.62 4.46 13.28
C GLU A 125 5.20 4.33 12.71
N LEU A 126 4.74 3.08 12.55
CA LEU A 126 3.47 2.77 11.90
C LEU A 126 2.28 3.50 12.54
N THR A 127 2.28 3.67 13.87
CA THR A 127 1.22 4.39 14.58
C THR A 127 1.16 5.85 14.11
N ALA A 128 2.31 6.55 14.08
CA ALA A 128 2.37 7.94 13.61
C ALA A 128 1.97 8.07 12.13
N PHE A 129 2.36 7.10 11.30
CA PHE A 129 1.94 7.03 9.90
C PHE A 129 0.41 6.89 9.77
N CYS A 130 -0.21 5.94 10.50
CA CYS A 130 -1.66 5.73 10.50
C CYS A 130 -2.42 6.96 11.01
N GLU A 131 -1.96 7.58 12.10
CA GLU A 131 -2.56 8.82 12.61
C GLU A 131 -2.54 9.95 11.59
N ALA A 132 -1.41 10.14 10.88
CA ALA A 132 -1.29 11.17 9.87
C ALA A 132 -2.22 10.91 8.68
N LEU A 133 -2.35 9.65 8.24
CA LEU A 133 -3.27 9.26 7.16
C LEU A 133 -4.73 9.51 7.53
N VAL A 134 -5.16 9.08 8.73
CA VAL A 134 -6.53 9.31 9.21
C VAL A 134 -6.89 10.79 9.28
N LYS A 135 -5.93 11.64 9.68
CA LYS A 135 -6.11 13.11 9.78
C LYS A 135 -6.12 13.80 8.41
N ARG A 136 -5.35 13.30 7.43
CA ARG A 136 -5.16 13.96 6.13
C ARG A 136 -6.38 13.88 5.21
N ASN A 137 -7.14 12.80 5.30
CA ASN A 137 -8.41 12.60 4.59
C ASN A 137 -8.32 12.66 3.03
N ASN A 138 -7.23 12.16 2.44
CA ASN A 138 -7.20 11.88 0.99
C ASN A 138 -8.02 10.62 0.68
N PRO A 139 -8.49 10.43 -0.56
CA PRO A 139 -9.42 9.36 -0.92
C PRO A 139 -8.98 7.94 -0.57
N TYR A 140 -7.67 7.67 -0.53
CA TYR A 140 -7.12 6.33 -0.27
C TYR A 140 -6.37 6.22 1.08
N ASP A 141 -6.27 7.31 1.85
CA ASP A 141 -5.51 7.33 3.09
C ASP A 141 -6.02 6.30 4.10
N PHE A 142 -7.33 6.23 4.28
CA PHE A 142 -7.92 5.28 5.21
C PHE A 142 -7.74 3.82 4.72
N THR A 143 -7.85 3.58 3.41
CA THR A 143 -7.53 2.27 2.82
C THR A 143 -6.09 1.87 3.13
N ILE A 144 -5.13 2.77 2.90
CA ILE A 144 -3.70 2.52 3.19
C ILE A 144 -3.51 2.22 4.68
N ALA A 145 -4.09 3.02 5.56
CA ALA A 145 -3.93 2.88 7.00
C ALA A 145 -4.44 1.53 7.50
N VAL A 146 -5.68 1.15 7.15
CA VAL A 146 -6.28 -0.09 7.63
C VAL A 146 -5.56 -1.33 7.09
N HIS A 147 -5.19 -1.34 5.79
CA HIS A 147 -4.44 -2.46 5.21
C HIS A 147 -3.03 -2.57 5.79
N SER A 148 -2.35 -1.45 6.05
CA SER A 148 -1.02 -1.45 6.65
C SER A 148 -1.03 -1.98 8.08
N ALA A 149 -1.97 -1.54 8.92
CA ALA A 149 -2.12 -2.03 10.30
C ALA A 149 -2.45 -3.53 10.33
N ALA A 150 -3.42 -3.97 9.53
CA ALA A 150 -3.79 -5.38 9.44
C ALA A 150 -2.63 -6.26 8.95
N ARG A 151 -1.84 -5.76 7.98
CA ARG A 151 -0.68 -6.48 7.45
C ARG A 151 0.47 -6.56 8.47
N ALA A 152 0.72 -5.48 9.22
CA ALA A 152 1.73 -5.48 10.28
C ALA A 152 1.40 -6.51 11.37
N LEU A 153 0.14 -6.58 11.82
CA LEU A 153 -0.32 -7.62 12.76
C LEU A 153 -0.14 -9.03 12.18
N GLN A 154 -0.40 -9.22 10.89
CA GLN A 154 -0.20 -10.51 10.22
C GLN A 154 1.27 -10.97 10.25
N HIS A 155 2.22 -10.03 10.24
CA HIS A 155 3.66 -10.28 10.33
C HIS A 155 4.19 -10.23 11.77
N SER A 156 3.31 -10.18 12.77
CA SER A 156 3.68 -10.08 14.19
C SER A 156 4.55 -8.85 14.51
N LEU A 157 4.40 -7.77 13.74
CA LEU A 157 5.03 -6.50 14.04
C LEU A 157 4.26 -5.77 15.15
N PRO A 158 4.90 -4.88 15.92
CA PRO A 158 4.25 -4.11 16.98
C PRO A 158 3.30 -3.07 16.34
N ALA A 159 2.03 -3.43 16.18
CA ALA A 159 1.02 -2.63 15.49
C ALA A 159 -0.28 -2.44 16.29
N THR A 160 -0.30 -2.79 17.58
CA THR A 160 -1.49 -2.67 18.42
C THR A 160 -1.95 -1.21 18.54
N ASP A 161 -1.03 -0.26 18.73
CA ASP A 161 -1.37 1.16 18.83
C ASP A 161 -1.89 1.71 17.50
N ALA A 162 -1.28 1.31 16.38
CA ALA A 162 -1.80 1.65 15.06
C ALA A 162 -3.21 1.07 14.84
N ALA A 163 -3.46 -0.18 15.28
CA ALA A 163 -4.77 -0.79 15.22
C ALA A 163 -5.80 -0.04 16.08
N ASN A 164 -5.44 0.44 17.29
CA ASN A 164 -6.31 1.28 18.10
C ASN A 164 -6.73 2.55 17.35
N VAL A 165 -5.78 3.26 16.74
CA VAL A 165 -6.05 4.46 15.92
C VAL A 165 -7.07 4.15 14.81
N ILE A 166 -6.88 3.03 14.12
CA ILE A 166 -7.77 2.64 13.01
C ILE A 166 -9.16 2.23 13.53
N CYS A 167 -9.24 1.48 14.63
CA CYS A 167 -10.51 1.09 15.24
C CYS A 167 -11.32 2.31 15.69
N ASP A 168 -10.68 3.30 16.30
CA ASP A 168 -11.32 4.56 16.68
C ASP A 168 -11.81 5.32 15.43
N ALA A 169 -11.05 5.31 14.35
CA ALA A 169 -11.46 5.94 13.09
C ALA A 169 -12.62 5.19 12.41
N ILE A 170 -12.68 3.85 12.48
CA ILE A 170 -13.82 3.05 12.00
C ILE A 170 -15.09 3.47 12.73
N MET A 171 -15.03 3.60 14.07
CA MET A 171 -16.19 3.96 14.91
C MET A 171 -16.68 5.40 14.71
N GLN A 172 -16.05 6.20 13.86
CA GLN A 172 -16.49 7.54 13.46
C GLN A 172 -17.09 7.58 12.05
N ARG A 173 -17.23 6.45 11.37
CA ARG A 173 -17.64 6.34 9.96
C ARG A 173 -18.81 5.38 9.81
N THR A 174 -19.70 5.68 8.89
CA THR A 174 -20.87 4.86 8.58
C THR A 174 -20.84 4.23 7.17
N GLU A 175 -19.95 4.73 6.31
CA GLU A 175 -19.78 4.28 4.92
C GLU A 175 -18.35 3.87 4.67
N PHE A 176 -18.16 2.81 3.90
CA PHE A 176 -16.86 2.23 3.58
C PHE A 176 -16.80 1.81 2.12
N SER A 177 -15.71 2.14 1.44
CA SER A 177 -15.45 1.60 0.10
C SER A 177 -15.20 0.08 0.16
N LEU A 178 -15.30 -0.60 -0.98
CA LEU A 178 -15.06 -2.05 -1.05
C LEU A 178 -13.66 -2.45 -0.57
N SER A 179 -12.65 -1.60 -0.83
CA SER A 179 -11.29 -1.82 -0.37
C SER A 179 -11.17 -1.68 1.15
N GLU A 180 -11.84 -0.68 1.72
CA GLU A 180 -11.90 -0.49 3.17
C GLU A 180 -12.65 -1.64 3.87
N VAL A 181 -13.77 -2.12 3.30
CA VAL A 181 -14.49 -3.31 3.78
C VAL A 181 -13.54 -4.50 3.92
N ARG A 182 -12.74 -4.79 2.88
CA ARG A 182 -11.75 -5.88 2.93
C ARG A 182 -10.67 -5.66 3.99
N GLY A 183 -10.14 -4.43 4.07
CA GLY A 183 -9.11 -4.07 5.04
C GLY A 183 -9.61 -4.17 6.49
N ILE A 184 -10.84 -3.71 6.77
CA ILE A 184 -11.44 -3.77 8.10
C ILE A 184 -11.71 -5.21 8.51
N ALA A 185 -12.28 -6.04 7.62
CA ALA A 185 -12.48 -7.46 7.91
C ALA A 185 -11.16 -8.18 8.22
N MET A 186 -10.12 -7.91 7.43
CA MET A 186 -8.77 -8.44 7.68
C MET A 186 -8.22 -7.97 9.04
N LEU A 187 -8.40 -6.69 9.40
CA LEU A 187 -7.96 -6.14 10.68
C LEU A 187 -8.66 -6.84 11.85
N ILE A 188 -9.99 -6.96 11.82
CA ILE A 188 -10.78 -7.64 12.86
C ILE A 188 -10.31 -9.09 13.02
N ASN A 189 -10.15 -9.83 11.91
CA ASN A 189 -9.69 -11.21 11.95
C ASN A 189 -8.28 -11.34 12.59
N ARG A 190 -7.38 -10.38 12.35
CA ARG A 190 -6.05 -10.38 12.98
C ARG A 190 -6.09 -10.04 14.46
N LEU A 191 -6.92 -9.08 14.86
CA LEU A 191 -7.12 -8.72 16.25
C LEU A 191 -7.74 -9.86 17.08
N ASN A 192 -8.59 -10.70 16.48
CA ASN A 192 -9.23 -11.83 17.15
C ASN A 192 -8.25 -12.99 17.46
N ILE A 193 -7.07 -13.04 16.82
CA ILE A 193 -6.09 -14.11 17.06
C ILE A 193 -5.46 -14.00 18.46
N ASP A 194 -5.26 -12.78 18.95
CA ASP A 194 -4.63 -12.53 20.26
C ASP A 194 -5.68 -12.10 21.28
N SER A 195 -5.72 -12.79 22.42
CA SER A 195 -6.63 -12.49 23.52
C SER A 195 -6.49 -11.07 24.09
N GLN A 196 -5.32 -10.44 23.94
CA GLN A 196 -5.10 -9.07 24.37
C GLN A 196 -5.76 -8.05 23.42
N THR A 197 -5.86 -8.35 22.13
CA THR A 197 -6.44 -7.47 21.11
C THR A 197 -7.88 -7.84 20.75
N ALA A 198 -8.35 -9.04 21.07
CA ALA A 198 -9.74 -9.49 20.81
C ALA A 198 -10.81 -8.55 21.38
N PRO A 199 -10.66 -7.92 22.57
CA PRO A 199 -11.62 -6.93 23.06
C PRO A 199 -11.75 -5.69 22.16
N LEU A 200 -10.68 -5.31 21.47
CA LEU A 200 -10.71 -4.20 20.49
C LEU A 200 -11.49 -4.61 19.23
N ALA A 201 -11.26 -5.82 18.73
CA ALA A 201 -12.05 -6.37 17.63
C ALA A 201 -13.54 -6.40 17.96
N GLN A 202 -13.88 -6.85 19.17
CA GLN A 202 -15.28 -6.93 19.61
C GLN A 202 -15.96 -5.55 19.64
N LYS A 203 -15.28 -4.50 20.09
CA LYS A 203 -15.82 -3.12 20.06
C LYS A 203 -16.18 -2.68 18.63
N VAL A 204 -15.30 -2.99 17.65
CA VAL A 204 -15.58 -2.66 16.24
C VAL A 204 -16.76 -3.47 15.71
N VAL A 205 -16.83 -4.77 16.03
CA VAL A 205 -17.96 -5.64 15.65
C VAL A 205 -19.28 -5.12 16.23
N ASP A 206 -19.30 -4.76 17.51
CA ASP A 206 -20.48 -4.19 18.18
C ASP A 206 -20.91 -2.88 17.51
N TYR A 207 -19.97 -2.00 17.20
CA TYR A 207 -20.24 -0.76 16.48
C TYR A 207 -20.85 -1.04 15.09
N LEU A 208 -20.21 -1.89 14.28
CA LEU A 208 -20.70 -2.25 12.94
C LEU A 208 -22.09 -2.88 12.98
N THR A 209 -22.35 -3.70 13.99
CA THR A 209 -23.68 -4.31 14.21
C THR A 209 -24.73 -3.23 14.50
N ASN A 210 -24.37 -2.21 15.31
CA ASN A 210 -25.30 -1.14 15.68
C ASN A 210 -25.64 -0.20 14.52
N ILE A 211 -24.64 0.18 13.68
CA ILE A 211 -24.91 1.05 12.52
C ILE A 211 -25.69 0.33 11.42
N ASN A 212 -25.51 -0.99 11.29
CA ASN A 212 -26.27 -1.89 10.42
C ASN A 212 -26.40 -1.41 8.95
N THR A 213 -25.38 -0.78 8.42
CA THR A 213 -25.30 -0.39 7.00
C THR A 213 -24.93 -1.58 6.11
N ASP A 214 -25.19 -1.49 4.80
CA ASP A 214 -24.81 -2.54 3.84
C ASP A 214 -23.32 -2.86 3.88
N ASP A 215 -22.47 -1.83 4.03
CA ASP A 215 -21.02 -2.03 4.11
C ASP A 215 -20.60 -2.68 5.45
N ALA A 216 -21.25 -2.30 6.56
CA ALA A 216 -21.03 -2.93 7.85
C ALA A 216 -21.42 -4.41 7.81
N GLN A 217 -22.55 -4.76 7.18
CA GLN A 217 -22.98 -6.15 7.00
C GLN A 217 -21.97 -6.95 6.15
N LYS A 218 -21.42 -6.37 5.05
CA LYS A 218 -20.37 -7.01 4.25
C LYS A 218 -19.11 -7.28 5.06
N ILE A 219 -18.71 -6.33 5.94
CA ILE A 219 -17.56 -6.52 6.84
C ILE A 219 -17.83 -7.68 7.79
N LEU A 220 -18.96 -7.64 8.50
CA LEU A 220 -19.34 -8.66 9.49
C LEU A 220 -19.44 -10.06 8.87
N PHE A 221 -19.95 -10.15 7.64
CA PHE A 221 -20.03 -11.40 6.90
C PHE A 221 -18.64 -11.96 6.50
N SER A 222 -17.64 -11.11 6.41
CA SER A 222 -16.26 -11.46 6.03
C SER A 222 -15.35 -11.71 7.25
N VAL A 223 -15.85 -11.57 8.47
CA VAL A 223 -15.14 -11.87 9.71
C VAL A 223 -15.38 -13.35 10.04
N GLU A 224 -14.29 -14.12 10.15
CA GLU A 224 -14.27 -15.55 10.49
C GLU A 224 -14.27 -15.78 12.01
#